data_1ca89afaba3fa469028acddd3c602228
#
_entry.id   1ca89afaba3fa469028acddd3c602228
#
_cell.length_a   1.000
_cell.length_b   1.000
_cell.length_c   1.000
_cell.angle_alpha   90.00
_cell.angle_beta   90.00
_cell.angle_gamma   90.00
#
_symmetry.space_group_name_H-M   'P 1'
#
loop_
_entity.id
_entity.type
_entity.pdbx_description
1 polymer ?
#
loop_
_entity_poly.entity_id
_entity_poly.type
_entity_poly.pdbx_seq_one_letter_code
_entity_poly.pdbx_strand_id
1 'polypeptide(L)'
;MIDAAAEEKISACLDTSGYGDTKALLKLAKKETVTNILFDIKSVDDDIHRAYTGVSNALILENLRALCSEARIREKITLRMPLIKDVNDGMELIERTAALYKAQKLKKVDLLPYHNLGIGKQRNIGGTQKEFEKPSEEHLTEIAEFFKNFAKMEVGIYGRA
;
A
#
# COMPACT_ATOMS: atom_id res chain seq x y z
N MET A 1 13.41 -0.62 19.92
CA MET A 1 13.09 -1.82 19.12
C MET A 1 13.94 -1.89 17.83
N ILE A 2 13.83 -0.97 16.86
CA ILE A 2 14.67 -1.02 15.62
C ILE A 2 16.17 -0.93 15.92
N ASP A 3 16.58 -0.10 16.88
CA ASP A 3 18.00 0.01 17.27
C ASP A 3 18.50 -1.26 17.96
N ALA A 4 17.68 -1.88 18.81
CA ALA A 4 18.01 -3.18 19.40
C ALA A 4 18.11 -4.29 18.34
N ALA A 5 17.25 -4.26 17.30
CA ALA A 5 17.38 -5.19 16.17
C ALA A 5 18.70 -4.98 15.41
N ALA A 6 19.16 -3.72 15.29
CA ALA A 6 20.45 -3.40 14.66
C ALA A 6 21.63 -3.99 15.44
N GLU A 7 21.62 -3.93 16.77
CA GLU A 7 22.64 -4.50 17.64
C GLU A 7 22.77 -6.03 17.45
N GLU A 8 21.62 -6.68 17.22
CA GLU A 8 21.53 -8.14 16.97
C GLU A 8 21.67 -8.51 15.47
N LYS A 9 21.98 -7.55 14.59
CA LYS A 9 22.09 -7.74 13.13
C LYS A 9 20.82 -8.30 12.48
N ILE A 10 19.65 -7.97 13.04
CA ILE A 10 18.33 -8.37 12.53
C ILE A 10 17.79 -7.22 11.66
N SER A 11 17.43 -7.53 10.40
CA SER A 11 16.78 -6.55 9.54
C SER A 11 15.33 -6.29 9.96
N ALA A 12 14.86 -5.08 9.74
CA ALA A 12 13.50 -4.65 10.02
C ALA A 12 12.75 -4.32 8.75
N CYS A 13 11.47 -4.66 8.71
CA CYS A 13 10.52 -4.21 7.71
C CYS A 13 9.55 -3.22 8.36
N LEU A 14 9.37 -2.04 7.78
CA LEU A 14 8.31 -1.12 8.18
C LEU A 14 7.03 -1.47 7.44
N ASP A 15 5.96 -1.72 8.18
CA ASP A 15 4.61 -1.89 7.65
C ASP A 15 3.78 -0.66 8.07
N THR A 16 3.30 0.13 7.10
CA THR A 16 2.69 1.42 7.38
C THR A 16 1.61 1.83 6.37
N SER A 17 0.57 2.49 6.85
CA SER A 17 -0.37 3.22 5.99
C SER A 17 0.16 4.61 5.58
N GLY A 18 1.29 5.05 6.12
CA GLY A 18 1.80 6.39 5.91
C GLY A 18 1.03 7.52 6.63
N TYR A 19 0.01 7.20 7.42
CA TYR A 19 -0.77 8.18 8.17
C TYR A 19 -0.10 8.48 9.52
N GLY A 20 0.90 9.34 9.51
CA GLY A 20 1.68 9.67 10.71
C GLY A 20 2.65 10.84 10.50
N ASP A 21 3.44 11.13 11.53
CA ASP A 21 4.41 12.22 11.48
C ASP A 21 5.50 11.96 10.43
N THR A 22 5.63 12.88 9.48
CA THR A 22 6.57 12.78 8.35
C THR A 22 8.03 12.66 8.80
N LYS A 23 8.42 13.41 9.84
CA LYS A 23 9.82 13.41 10.33
C LYS A 23 10.16 12.08 11.00
N ALA A 24 9.22 11.54 11.79
CA ALA A 24 9.38 10.24 12.43
C ALA A 24 9.50 9.13 11.38
N LEU A 25 8.64 9.14 10.35
CA LEU A 25 8.65 8.15 9.27
C LEU A 25 9.97 8.21 8.47
N LEU A 26 10.42 9.39 8.07
CA LEU A 26 11.71 9.58 7.40
C LEU A 26 12.90 9.13 8.27
N LYS A 27 12.87 9.46 9.57
CA LYS A 27 13.92 9.03 10.51
C LYS A 27 14.01 7.51 10.59
N LEU A 28 12.88 6.81 10.61
CA LEU A 28 12.85 5.34 10.61
C LEU A 28 13.33 4.77 9.27
N ALA A 29 12.82 5.28 8.16
CA ALA A 29 13.14 4.81 6.82
C ALA A 29 14.64 4.94 6.46
N LYS A 30 15.34 5.94 7.03
CA LYS A 30 16.78 6.16 6.85
C LYS A 30 17.67 5.14 7.54
N LYS A 31 17.16 4.42 8.53
CA LYS A 31 17.97 3.42 9.25
C LYS A 31 18.39 2.29 8.31
N GLU A 32 19.66 1.89 8.36
CA GLU A 32 20.18 0.79 7.53
C GLU A 32 19.52 -0.55 7.88
N THR A 33 19.19 -0.73 9.16
CA THR A 33 18.43 -1.89 9.66
C THR A 33 17.08 -2.06 8.96
N VAL A 34 16.44 -0.94 8.54
CA VAL A 34 15.20 -0.98 7.76
C VAL A 34 15.54 -1.29 6.31
N THR A 35 15.29 -2.52 5.90
CA THR A 35 15.59 -3.00 4.55
C THR A 35 14.39 -2.93 3.60
N ASN A 36 13.17 -2.98 4.14
CA ASN A 36 11.93 -2.94 3.38
C ASN A 36 10.91 -2.02 4.03
N ILE A 37 10.08 -1.40 3.21
CA ILE A 37 8.96 -0.56 3.62
C ILE A 37 7.73 -1.03 2.83
N LEU A 38 6.78 -1.65 3.51
CA LEU A 38 5.48 -1.99 2.96
C LEU A 38 4.55 -0.80 3.20
N PHE A 39 4.19 -0.11 2.13
CA PHE A 39 3.43 1.13 2.21
C PHE A 39 2.04 0.94 1.62
N ASP A 40 1.01 1.02 2.45
CA ASP A 40 -0.37 0.80 2.05
C ASP A 40 -1.00 2.04 1.41
N ILE A 41 -1.49 1.90 0.17
CA ILE A 41 -2.35 2.89 -0.49
C ILE A 41 -3.74 2.27 -0.69
N LYS A 42 -4.73 2.73 0.08
CA LYS A 42 -6.11 2.23 0.00
C LYS A 42 -6.85 2.80 -1.22
N SER A 43 -6.64 4.09 -1.50
CA SER A 43 -7.07 4.77 -2.71
C SER A 43 -6.27 6.06 -2.89
N VAL A 44 -5.98 6.44 -4.15
CA VAL A 44 -5.43 7.77 -4.48
C VAL A 44 -6.53 8.82 -4.63
N ASP A 45 -7.78 8.39 -4.72
CA ASP A 45 -8.94 9.25 -4.68
C ASP A 45 -9.31 9.56 -3.21
N ASP A 46 -9.37 10.86 -2.85
CA ASP A 46 -9.59 11.27 -1.47
C ASP A 46 -11.02 10.99 -0.99
N ASP A 47 -12.02 11.10 -1.87
CA ASP A 47 -13.42 10.86 -1.52
C ASP A 47 -13.64 9.38 -1.22
N ILE A 48 -13.12 8.50 -2.07
CA ILE A 48 -13.15 7.05 -1.83
C ILE A 48 -12.37 6.74 -0.55
N HIS A 49 -11.18 7.31 -0.37
CA HIS A 49 -10.38 7.05 0.81
C HIS A 49 -11.13 7.45 2.10
N ARG A 50 -11.73 8.65 2.13
CA ARG A 50 -12.52 9.12 3.27
C ARG A 50 -13.74 8.27 3.54
N ALA A 51 -14.45 7.85 2.50
CA ALA A 51 -15.65 7.03 2.64
C ALA A 51 -15.38 5.70 3.33
N TYR A 52 -14.20 5.11 3.11
CA TYR A 52 -13.85 3.78 3.62
C TYR A 52 -12.86 3.75 4.79
N THR A 53 -12.17 4.86 5.08
CA THR A 53 -11.19 4.95 6.18
C THR A 53 -11.53 6.02 7.21
N GLY A 54 -12.42 6.95 6.89
CA GLY A 54 -12.80 8.08 7.75
C GLY A 54 -11.83 9.27 7.71
N VAL A 55 -10.71 9.18 6.99
CA VAL A 55 -9.68 10.23 6.95
C VAL A 55 -9.22 10.54 5.52
N SER A 56 -8.65 11.73 5.33
CA SER A 56 -8.03 12.12 4.04
C SER A 56 -6.77 11.32 3.75
N ASN A 57 -6.52 11.03 2.46
CA ASN A 57 -5.28 10.47 1.99
C ASN A 57 -4.16 11.51 1.79
N ALA A 58 -4.44 12.81 1.95
CA ALA A 58 -3.49 13.89 1.64
C ALA A 58 -2.15 13.71 2.37
N LEU A 59 -2.18 13.46 3.70
CA LEU A 59 -0.97 13.22 4.50
C LEU A 59 -0.24 11.95 4.04
N ILE A 60 -0.98 10.91 3.69
CA ILE A 60 -0.41 9.63 3.22
C ILE A 60 0.38 9.85 1.92
N LEU A 61 -0.22 10.57 0.97
CA LEU A 61 0.42 10.87 -0.32
C LEU A 61 1.59 11.85 -0.17
N GLU A 62 1.51 12.80 0.76
CA GLU A 62 2.61 13.69 1.12
C GLU A 62 3.78 12.88 1.69
N ASN A 63 3.53 12.00 2.63
CA ASN A 63 4.54 11.12 3.22
C ASN A 63 5.16 10.19 2.17
N LEU A 64 4.38 9.64 1.26
CA LEU A 64 4.92 8.84 0.16
C LEU A 64 5.88 9.67 -0.71
N ARG A 65 5.50 10.90 -1.08
CA ARG A 65 6.38 11.80 -1.86
C ARG A 65 7.66 12.12 -1.11
N ALA A 66 7.56 12.39 0.21
CA ALA A 66 8.71 12.67 1.05
C ALA A 66 9.68 11.49 1.11
N LEU A 67 9.18 10.26 1.28
CA LEU A 67 10.01 9.05 1.25
C LEU A 67 10.65 8.82 -0.13
N CYS A 68 9.89 9.03 -1.21
CA CYS A 68 10.37 8.84 -2.58
C CYS A 68 11.39 9.89 -3.04
N SER A 69 11.50 11.02 -2.36
CA SER A 69 12.50 12.06 -2.68
C SER A 69 13.94 11.56 -2.49
N GLU A 70 14.16 10.59 -1.62
CA GLU A 70 15.46 9.96 -1.37
C GLU A 70 15.55 8.60 -2.07
N ALA A 71 16.47 8.45 -3.02
CA ALA A 71 16.61 7.24 -3.84
C ALA A 71 16.80 5.97 -2.99
N ARG A 72 17.64 6.03 -1.95
CA ARG A 72 17.90 4.89 -1.05
C ARG A 72 16.65 4.42 -0.30
N ILE A 73 15.76 5.35 0.06
CA ILE A 73 14.49 5.03 0.74
C ILE A 73 13.51 4.46 -0.29
N ARG A 74 13.39 5.11 -1.44
CA ARG A 74 12.48 4.71 -2.51
C ARG A 74 12.71 3.26 -2.97
N GLU A 75 13.95 2.81 -3.04
CA GLU A 75 14.31 1.44 -3.42
C GLU A 75 13.84 0.38 -2.41
N LYS A 76 13.61 0.76 -1.15
CA LYS A 76 13.08 -0.12 -0.10
C LYS A 76 11.56 -0.25 -0.15
N ILE A 77 10.85 0.62 -0.90
CA ILE A 77 9.39 0.71 -0.86
C ILE A 77 8.78 -0.35 -1.79
N THR A 78 7.90 -1.16 -1.22
CA THR A 78 6.89 -1.93 -1.94
C THR A 78 5.53 -1.35 -1.59
N LEU A 79 4.81 -0.86 -2.60
CA LEU A 79 3.45 -0.41 -2.40
C LEU A 79 2.53 -1.61 -2.21
N ARG A 80 1.59 -1.51 -1.29
CA ARG A 80 0.52 -2.50 -1.15
C ARG A 80 -0.81 -1.84 -1.47
N MET A 81 -1.56 -2.49 -2.34
CA MET A 81 -2.83 -1.98 -2.83
C MET A 81 -3.95 -2.97 -2.55
N PRO A 82 -4.67 -2.84 -1.41
CA PRO A 82 -5.89 -3.61 -1.19
C PRO A 82 -6.91 -3.30 -2.29
N LEU A 83 -7.43 -4.34 -2.96
CA LEU A 83 -8.40 -4.22 -4.05
C LEU A 83 -9.75 -4.78 -3.63
N ILE A 84 -10.76 -3.93 -3.70
CA ILE A 84 -12.15 -4.23 -3.36
C ILE A 84 -12.99 -3.97 -4.61
N LYS A 85 -13.72 -4.99 -5.05
CA LYS A 85 -14.60 -4.91 -6.20
C LYS A 85 -15.59 -3.74 -6.08
N ASP A 86 -15.75 -2.99 -7.15
CA ASP A 86 -16.64 -1.83 -7.29
C ASP A 86 -16.35 -0.68 -6.29
N VAL A 87 -15.17 -0.70 -5.63
CA VAL A 87 -14.74 0.36 -4.71
C VAL A 87 -13.51 1.07 -5.23
N ASN A 88 -12.41 0.35 -5.41
CA ASN A 88 -11.14 0.93 -5.80
C ASN A 88 -10.43 0.15 -6.92
N ASP A 89 -11.13 -0.75 -7.58
CA ASP A 89 -10.62 -1.59 -8.67
C ASP A 89 -11.00 -1.08 -10.07
N GLY A 90 -11.76 0.03 -10.19
CA GLY A 90 -12.11 0.60 -11.49
C GLY A 90 -10.89 1.10 -12.27
N MET A 91 -10.82 0.79 -13.58
CA MET A 91 -9.64 1.07 -14.42
C MET A 91 -9.21 2.53 -14.43
N GLU A 92 -10.15 3.50 -14.42
CA GLU A 92 -9.81 4.92 -14.34
C GLU A 92 -9.00 5.25 -13.08
N LEU A 93 -9.39 4.68 -11.93
CA LEU A 93 -8.66 4.87 -10.67
C LEU A 93 -7.31 4.14 -10.70
N ILE A 94 -7.26 2.96 -11.30
CA ILE A 94 -6.01 2.20 -11.52
C ILE A 94 -5.03 2.99 -12.38
N GLU A 95 -5.49 3.61 -13.46
CA GLU A 95 -4.67 4.47 -14.32
C GLU A 95 -4.08 5.67 -13.56
N ARG A 96 -4.91 6.38 -12.80
CA ARG A 96 -4.48 7.50 -11.94
C ARG A 96 -3.46 7.05 -10.90
N THR A 97 -3.67 5.87 -10.31
CA THR A 97 -2.77 5.27 -9.33
C THR A 97 -1.43 4.91 -9.96
N ALA A 98 -1.45 4.23 -11.08
CA ALA A 98 -0.24 3.84 -11.81
C ALA A 98 0.56 5.07 -12.30
N ALA A 99 -0.12 6.12 -12.73
CA ALA A 99 0.51 7.38 -13.13
C ALA A 99 1.23 8.04 -11.93
N LEU A 100 0.60 8.07 -10.75
CA LEU A 100 1.23 8.57 -9.52
C LEU A 100 2.48 7.74 -9.17
N TYR A 101 2.38 6.41 -9.17
CA TYR A 101 3.49 5.53 -8.81
C TYR A 101 4.66 5.67 -9.77
N LYS A 102 4.38 5.77 -11.07
CA LYS A 102 5.38 6.02 -12.12
C LYS A 102 6.08 7.36 -11.93
N ALA A 103 5.33 8.43 -11.61
CA ALA A 103 5.88 9.76 -11.35
C ALA A 103 6.81 9.76 -10.12
N GLN A 104 6.53 8.95 -9.10
CA GLN A 104 7.40 8.75 -7.94
C GLN A 104 8.56 7.77 -8.19
N LYS A 105 8.69 7.21 -9.41
CA LYS A 105 9.73 6.25 -9.81
C LYS A 105 9.74 4.98 -8.95
N LEU A 106 8.58 4.59 -8.43
CA LEU A 106 8.41 3.36 -7.67
C LEU A 106 8.51 2.14 -8.58
N LYS A 107 8.97 1.00 -8.03
CA LYS A 107 9.31 -0.19 -8.81
C LYS A 107 8.49 -1.41 -8.48
N LYS A 108 7.87 -1.44 -7.28
CA LYS A 108 7.18 -2.63 -6.78
C LYS A 108 5.79 -2.29 -6.30
N VAL A 109 4.82 -3.10 -6.68
CA VAL A 109 3.45 -3.05 -6.16
C VAL A 109 2.92 -4.45 -5.91
N ASP A 110 2.32 -4.63 -4.73
CA ASP A 110 1.61 -5.83 -4.33
C ASP A 110 0.11 -5.56 -4.36
N LEU A 111 -0.61 -6.27 -5.21
CA LEU A 111 -2.06 -6.25 -5.27
C LEU A 111 -2.59 -7.23 -4.24
N LEU A 112 -3.44 -6.77 -3.35
CA LEU A 112 -4.02 -7.52 -2.26
C LEU A 112 -5.54 -7.63 -2.45
N PRO A 113 -6.04 -8.63 -3.20
CA PRO A 113 -7.47 -8.82 -3.35
C PRO A 113 -8.15 -8.96 -1.99
N TYR A 114 -9.31 -8.34 -1.83
CA TYR A 114 -10.06 -8.39 -0.58
C TYR A 114 -10.33 -9.84 -0.13
N HIS A 115 -10.25 -10.05 1.18
CA HIS A 115 -10.60 -11.31 1.83
C HIS A 115 -11.33 -11.08 3.15
N ASN A 116 -12.23 -11.99 3.52
CA ASN A 116 -13.13 -11.86 4.66
C ASN A 116 -12.51 -12.19 6.04
N LEU A 117 -11.21 -12.44 6.13
CA LEU A 117 -10.55 -12.87 7.38
C LEU A 117 -10.70 -11.87 8.55
N GLY A 118 -10.92 -10.58 8.25
CA GLY A 118 -11.15 -9.55 9.26
C GLY A 118 -12.55 -9.58 9.90
N ILE A 119 -13.56 -10.12 9.20
CA ILE A 119 -14.96 -10.10 9.63
C ILE A 119 -15.18 -10.90 10.91
N GLY A 120 -14.52 -12.06 11.01
CA GLY A 120 -14.59 -12.88 12.22
C GLY A 120 -14.05 -12.18 13.46
N LYS A 121 -12.97 -11.41 13.32
CA LYS A 121 -12.39 -10.63 14.42
C LYS A 121 -13.33 -9.51 14.87
N GLN A 122 -14.01 -8.84 13.96
CA GLN A 122 -14.93 -7.76 14.29
C GLN A 122 -16.22 -8.27 14.94
N ARG A 123 -16.76 -9.41 14.50
CA ARG A 123 -17.90 -10.07 15.18
C ARG A 123 -17.57 -10.42 16.62
N ASN A 124 -16.34 -10.88 16.89
CA ASN A 124 -15.89 -11.24 18.24
C ASN A 124 -15.81 -10.06 19.21
N ILE A 125 -15.75 -8.81 18.73
CA ILE A 125 -15.74 -7.60 19.54
C ILE A 125 -17.08 -6.84 19.47
N GLY A 126 -18.15 -7.47 18.96
CA GLY A 126 -19.50 -6.89 18.89
C GLY A 126 -19.70 -5.86 17.77
N GLY A 127 -18.78 -5.75 16.83
CA GLY A 127 -18.88 -4.86 15.67
C GLY A 127 -19.58 -5.52 14.49
N THR A 128 -20.18 -4.67 13.61
CA THR A 128 -20.67 -5.08 12.29
C THR A 128 -19.79 -4.48 11.21
N GLN A 129 -19.34 -5.28 10.25
CA GLN A 129 -18.60 -4.80 9.09
C GLN A 129 -19.37 -5.14 7.82
N LYS A 130 -19.41 -4.17 6.88
CA LYS A 130 -19.92 -4.43 5.53
C LYS A 130 -19.02 -5.49 4.87
N GLU A 131 -19.66 -6.49 4.30
CA GLU A 131 -18.97 -7.48 3.47
C GLU A 131 -18.72 -6.89 2.10
N PHE A 132 -17.53 -7.15 1.57
CA PHE A 132 -17.13 -6.75 0.22
C PHE A 132 -16.79 -7.98 -0.61
N GLU A 133 -16.70 -7.79 -1.90
CA GLU A 133 -16.25 -8.82 -2.83
C GLU A 133 -14.82 -8.52 -3.31
N LYS A 134 -14.08 -9.56 -3.64
CA LYS A 134 -12.81 -9.42 -4.35
C LYS A 134 -13.07 -9.19 -5.85
N PRO A 135 -12.18 -8.48 -6.56
CA PRO A 135 -12.19 -8.46 -8.03
C PRO A 135 -12.07 -9.87 -8.62
N SER A 136 -12.56 -10.07 -9.85
CA SER A 136 -12.37 -11.34 -10.55
C SER A 136 -10.90 -11.60 -10.88
N GLU A 137 -10.53 -12.85 -11.11
CA GLU A 137 -9.14 -13.20 -11.46
C GLU A 137 -8.72 -12.60 -12.82
N GLU A 138 -9.65 -12.48 -13.76
CA GLU A 138 -9.43 -11.80 -15.03
C GLU A 138 -9.13 -10.33 -14.82
N HIS A 139 -9.93 -9.64 -14.00
CA HIS A 139 -9.75 -8.22 -13.71
C HIS A 139 -8.45 -7.95 -12.91
N LEU A 140 -8.11 -8.82 -11.95
CA LEU A 140 -6.82 -8.74 -11.24
C LEU A 140 -5.64 -8.89 -12.20
N THR A 141 -5.76 -9.76 -13.20
CA THR A 141 -4.73 -9.94 -14.22
C THR A 141 -4.61 -8.70 -15.11
N GLU A 142 -5.74 -8.12 -15.54
CA GLU A 142 -5.77 -6.88 -16.30
C GLU A 142 -5.07 -5.74 -15.55
N ILE A 143 -5.40 -5.54 -14.27
CA ILE A 143 -4.77 -4.53 -13.41
C ILE A 143 -3.26 -4.79 -13.30
N ALA A 144 -2.84 -6.02 -13.07
CA ALA A 144 -1.44 -6.37 -12.95
C ALA A 144 -0.66 -6.09 -14.24
N GLU A 145 -1.22 -6.48 -15.38
CA GLU A 145 -0.61 -6.21 -16.71
C GLU A 145 -0.53 -4.70 -16.99
N PHE A 146 -1.53 -3.93 -16.57
CA PHE A 146 -1.48 -2.47 -16.71
C PHE A 146 -0.30 -1.88 -15.91
N PHE A 147 -0.10 -2.25 -14.64
CA PHE A 147 1.03 -1.78 -13.85
C PHE A 147 2.38 -2.21 -14.45
N LYS A 148 2.50 -3.44 -14.94
CA LYS A 148 3.72 -3.93 -15.61
C LYS A 148 4.02 -3.14 -16.87
N ASN A 149 3.01 -2.95 -17.72
CA ASN A 149 3.20 -2.37 -19.05
C ASN A 149 3.31 -0.84 -19.01
N PHE A 150 2.44 -0.16 -18.27
CA PHE A 150 2.40 1.31 -18.21
C PHE A 150 3.42 1.88 -17.23
N ALA A 151 3.46 1.38 -15.99
CA ALA A 151 4.32 1.91 -14.95
C ALA A 151 5.69 1.22 -14.87
N LYS A 152 5.90 0.12 -15.62
CA LYS A 152 7.13 -0.68 -15.60
C LYS A 152 7.49 -1.17 -14.20
N MET A 153 6.48 -1.63 -13.46
CA MET A 153 6.62 -2.11 -12.09
C MET A 153 6.67 -3.64 -12.03
N GLU A 154 7.40 -4.15 -11.05
CA GLU A 154 7.26 -5.52 -10.57
C GLU A 154 5.94 -5.63 -9.80
N VAL A 155 5.10 -6.62 -10.13
CA VAL A 155 3.76 -6.77 -9.57
C VAL A 155 3.62 -8.12 -8.90
N GLY A 156 3.37 -8.12 -7.59
CA GLY A 156 2.93 -9.28 -6.84
C GLY A 156 1.39 -9.30 -6.73
N ILE A 157 0.81 -10.51 -6.69
CA ILE A 157 -0.60 -10.70 -6.35
C ILE A 157 -0.65 -11.71 -5.21
N TYR A 158 -1.13 -11.27 -4.04
CA TYR A 158 -1.15 -12.08 -2.83
C TYR A 158 -2.60 -12.42 -2.44
N GLY A 159 -2.80 -13.61 -1.81
CA GLY A 159 -4.13 -14.04 -1.38
C GLY A 159 -4.98 -14.69 -2.49
N ARG A 160 -4.35 -15.15 -3.56
CA ARG A 160 -4.98 -16.11 -4.47
C ARG A 160 -5.10 -17.43 -3.71
N ALA A 161 -6.34 -17.77 -3.33
CA ALA A 161 -6.66 -19.10 -2.76
C ALA A 161 -6.95 -20.06 -3.89
#